data_22d080eda693fab6ab5577e5a94548c5
#
_entry.id   22d080eda693fab6ab5577e5a94548c5
#
_cell.length_a   1.000
_cell.length_b   1.000
_cell.length_c   1.000
_cell.angle_alpha   90.00
_cell.angle_beta   90.00
_cell.angle_gamma   90.00
#
_symmetry.space_group_name_H-M   'P 1'
#
loop_
_entity.id
_entity.type
_entity.pdbx_description
1 polymer ?
#
loop_
_entity_poly.entity_id
_entity_poly.type
_entity_poly.pdbx_seq_one_letter_code
_entity_poly.pdbx_strand_id
1 'polypeptide(L)'
;RGRVLKRVEKDNGQYDSPAKVFWATGACLMVRKTEYSKMVGLDDRFFAHMEEIDLCWRLQLEGKNIFVVPQSVVWHLGGGTLPNDSPWKLKLNYRNNLLMLQNNLAKTYSLQEVRELTPEKAAVKACRRARGTIFLRMCLDGCSALVYLLTGKKDCFKAVWEAHKEFRRLEVRPDVKAIQEYADTHRRIDVPALFPEWIVPLAMLKGNGIFEYLRKLI
;
A
#
# COMPACT_ATOMS: atom_id res chain seq x y z
N ARG A 1 2.94 13.19 9.52
CA ARG A 1 4.22 13.60 8.93
C ARG A 1 4.82 12.50 8.06
N GLY A 2 5.55 12.91 6.99
CA GLY A 2 6.16 11.99 6.04
C GLY A 2 7.32 11.19 6.63
N ARG A 3 7.45 9.92 6.17
CA ARG A 3 8.61 9.08 6.48
C ARG A 3 9.07 8.36 5.21
N VAL A 4 10.33 8.55 4.86
CA VAL A 4 10.94 7.87 3.71
C VAL A 4 12.28 7.27 4.15
N LEU A 5 12.41 5.95 4.08
CA LEU A 5 13.54 5.20 4.62
C LEU A 5 13.71 5.49 6.12
N LYS A 6 14.91 5.95 6.52
CA LYS A 6 15.22 6.36 7.91
C LYS A 6 14.94 7.84 8.19
N ARG A 7 14.54 8.62 7.16
CA ARG A 7 14.25 10.04 7.30
C ARG A 7 12.83 10.24 7.77
N VAL A 8 12.65 11.16 8.70
CA VAL A 8 11.34 11.57 9.22
C VAL A 8 11.23 13.06 8.99
N GLU A 9 10.13 13.48 8.39
CA GLU A 9 9.84 14.89 8.19
C GLU A 9 9.63 15.60 9.53
N LYS A 10 10.20 16.80 9.69
CA LYS A 10 9.90 17.63 10.86
C LYS A 10 8.49 18.19 10.73
N ASP A 11 7.75 18.16 11.81
CA ASP A 11 6.45 18.80 11.93
C ASP A 11 6.67 20.24 12.39
N ASN A 12 6.31 21.18 11.54
CA ASN A 12 6.41 22.62 11.77
C ASN A 12 5.02 23.27 11.63
N GLY A 13 3.94 22.57 11.94
CA GLY A 13 2.57 23.02 11.79
C GLY A 13 1.97 22.80 10.39
N GLN A 14 2.70 22.19 9.46
CA GLN A 14 2.19 21.94 8.10
C GLN A 14 1.08 20.89 8.03
N TYR A 15 0.77 20.23 9.13
CA TYR A 15 -0.28 19.21 9.24
C TYR A 15 -1.41 19.59 10.19
N ASP A 16 -1.51 20.86 10.59
CA ASP A 16 -2.49 21.34 11.58
C ASP A 16 -3.89 21.60 10.99
N SER A 17 -4.04 21.45 9.68
CA SER A 17 -5.32 21.58 8.98
C SER A 17 -5.82 20.23 8.47
N PRO A 18 -7.16 20.01 8.45
CA PRO A 18 -7.73 18.83 7.83
C PRO A 18 -7.28 18.68 6.37
N ALA A 19 -6.85 17.50 5.99
CA ALA A 19 -6.35 17.23 4.64
C ALA A 19 -6.80 15.86 4.14
N LYS A 20 -6.99 15.76 2.81
CA LYS A 20 -7.20 14.48 2.15
C LYS A 20 -5.88 13.71 2.14
N VAL A 21 -5.95 12.43 2.50
CA VAL A 21 -4.79 11.53 2.57
C VAL A 21 -5.08 10.24 1.83
N PHE A 22 -4.03 9.51 1.46
CA PHE A 22 -4.21 8.21 0.83
C PHE A 22 -4.70 7.15 1.83
N TRP A 23 -4.21 7.16 3.05
CA TRP A 23 -4.61 6.21 4.09
C TRP A 23 -4.50 6.83 5.48
N ALA A 24 -5.24 6.26 6.41
CA ALA A 24 -5.17 6.59 7.83
C ALA A 24 -4.72 5.36 8.63
N THR A 25 -3.96 5.59 9.71
CA THR A 25 -3.45 4.50 10.54
C THR A 25 -4.56 3.80 11.31
N GLY A 26 -4.47 2.47 11.44
CA GLY A 26 -5.39 1.67 12.25
C GLY A 26 -5.42 2.02 13.74
N ALA A 27 -4.43 2.78 14.24
CA ALA A 27 -4.43 3.27 15.61
C ALA A 27 -5.59 4.24 15.92
N CYS A 28 -6.08 4.98 14.90
CA CYS A 28 -7.23 5.86 15.03
C CYS A 28 -7.91 6.03 13.67
N LEU A 29 -8.68 5.03 13.27
CA LEU A 29 -9.43 5.04 12.02
C LEU A 29 -10.93 4.99 12.32
N MET A 30 -11.67 5.99 11.81
CA MET A 30 -13.14 6.00 11.85
C MET A 30 -13.68 5.81 10.44
N VAL A 31 -14.57 4.84 10.26
CA VAL A 31 -15.20 4.51 8.98
C VAL A 31 -16.72 4.44 9.16
N ARG A 32 -17.48 4.94 8.20
CA ARG A 32 -18.94 4.76 8.21
C ARG A 32 -19.25 3.26 8.13
N LYS A 33 -20.11 2.75 9.02
CA LYS A 33 -20.49 1.33 9.08
C LYS A 33 -20.96 0.79 7.73
N THR A 34 -21.76 1.56 7.00
CA THR A 34 -22.27 1.16 5.67
C THR A 34 -21.13 0.95 4.67
N GLU A 35 -20.14 1.85 4.64
CA GLU A 35 -19.00 1.74 3.73
C GLU A 35 -18.07 0.60 4.15
N TYR A 36 -17.83 0.46 5.46
CA TYR A 36 -17.04 -0.66 6.00
C TYR A 36 -17.64 -2.02 5.62
N SER A 37 -18.99 -2.16 5.79
CA SER A 37 -19.69 -3.40 5.45
C SER A 37 -19.68 -3.68 3.94
N LYS A 38 -19.81 -2.65 3.09
CA LYS A 38 -19.70 -2.81 1.63
C LYS A 38 -18.31 -3.32 1.20
N MET A 39 -17.27 -2.88 1.90
CA MET A 39 -15.90 -3.35 1.66
C MET A 39 -15.62 -4.72 2.29
N VAL A 40 -16.59 -5.36 2.92
CA VAL A 40 -16.41 -6.61 3.68
C VAL A 40 -15.39 -6.45 4.82
N GLY A 41 -15.23 -5.23 5.31
CA GLY A 41 -14.32 -4.92 6.41
C GLY A 41 -12.82 -5.02 6.08
N LEU A 42 -12.05 -5.35 7.08
CA LEU A 42 -10.62 -5.68 6.94
C LEU A 42 -10.48 -7.09 6.35
N ASP A 43 -9.49 -7.31 5.53
CA ASP A 43 -9.21 -8.61 4.93
C ASP A 43 -8.45 -9.49 5.94
N ASP A 44 -9.07 -10.56 6.41
CA ASP A 44 -8.56 -11.45 7.45
C ASP A 44 -7.20 -12.09 7.12
N ARG A 45 -6.86 -12.17 5.84
CA ARG A 45 -5.57 -12.69 5.39
C ARG A 45 -4.39 -11.88 5.93
N PHE A 46 -4.60 -10.60 6.26
CA PHE A 46 -3.52 -9.73 6.77
C PHE A 46 -3.12 -10.06 8.20
N PHE A 47 -4.04 -10.44 9.07
CA PHE A 47 -3.86 -10.63 10.50
C PHE A 47 -3.46 -9.32 11.23
N ALA A 48 -2.36 -8.70 10.85
CA ALA A 48 -1.88 -7.41 11.38
C ALA A 48 -0.92 -6.76 10.38
N HIS A 49 -0.88 -5.44 10.35
CA HIS A 49 -0.13 -4.56 9.44
C HIS A 49 -0.64 -4.54 8.00
N MET A 50 -0.88 -3.33 7.51
CA MET A 50 -1.34 -2.99 6.15
C MET A 50 -2.83 -3.30 5.85
N GLU A 51 -3.57 -3.93 6.75
CA GLU A 51 -5.00 -4.17 6.61
C GLU A 51 -5.79 -2.85 6.49
N GLU A 52 -5.39 -1.84 7.25
CA GLU A 52 -5.99 -0.52 7.20
C GLU A 52 -5.62 0.24 5.92
N ILE A 53 -4.41 0.04 5.41
CA ILE A 53 -3.97 0.64 4.14
C ILE A 53 -4.75 0.01 2.99
N ASP A 54 -4.91 -1.30 3.00
CA ASP A 54 -5.70 -2.04 2.02
C ASP A 54 -7.17 -1.57 2.02
N LEU A 55 -7.79 -1.45 3.21
CA LEU A 55 -9.15 -0.93 3.33
C LEU A 55 -9.28 0.49 2.78
N CYS A 56 -8.36 1.39 3.16
CA CYS A 56 -8.35 2.76 2.65
C CYS A 56 -8.22 2.81 1.13
N TRP A 57 -7.37 1.96 0.56
CA TRP A 57 -7.20 1.88 -0.89
C TRP A 57 -8.48 1.38 -1.57
N ARG A 58 -9.11 0.31 -1.06
CA ARG A 58 -10.40 -0.19 -1.56
C ARG A 58 -11.50 0.87 -1.49
N LEU A 59 -11.58 1.63 -0.40
CA LEU A 59 -12.53 2.74 -0.27
C LEU A 59 -12.31 3.82 -1.34
N GLN A 60 -11.07 4.18 -1.65
CA GLN A 60 -10.78 5.15 -2.70
C GLN A 60 -11.08 4.61 -4.10
N LEU A 61 -10.89 3.31 -4.33
CA LEU A 61 -11.29 2.63 -5.55
C LEU A 61 -12.83 2.67 -5.76
N GLU A 62 -13.60 2.87 -4.71
CA GLU A 62 -15.06 3.13 -4.74
C GLU A 62 -15.40 4.64 -4.68
N GLY A 63 -14.42 5.51 -4.98
CA GLY A 63 -14.63 6.97 -5.01
C GLY A 63 -14.77 7.64 -3.65
N LYS A 64 -14.41 6.97 -2.56
CA LYS A 64 -14.47 7.56 -1.21
C LYS A 64 -13.20 8.33 -0.90
N ASN A 65 -13.33 9.38 -0.09
CA ASN A 65 -12.21 10.19 0.36
C ASN A 65 -11.81 9.82 1.79
N ILE A 66 -10.52 9.83 2.05
CA ILE A 66 -9.94 9.66 3.38
C ILE A 66 -9.39 11.01 3.83
N PHE A 67 -9.71 11.40 5.05
CA PHE A 67 -9.24 12.66 5.63
C PHE A 67 -8.52 12.43 6.94
N VAL A 68 -7.47 13.21 7.18
CA VAL A 68 -6.92 13.40 8.52
C VAL A 68 -7.57 14.62 9.15
N VAL A 69 -7.95 14.51 10.44
CA VAL A 69 -8.52 15.59 11.24
C VAL A 69 -7.56 15.83 12.42
N PRO A 70 -6.65 16.80 12.33
CA PRO A 70 -5.58 17.00 13.33
C PRO A 70 -6.09 17.33 14.73
N GLN A 71 -7.29 17.89 14.84
CA GLN A 71 -7.94 18.20 16.12
C GLN A 71 -8.34 16.94 16.91
N SER A 72 -8.47 15.79 16.22
CA SER A 72 -8.73 14.49 16.86
C SER A 72 -7.41 13.82 17.21
N VAL A 73 -6.93 14.06 18.41
CA VAL A 73 -5.63 13.56 18.90
C VAL A 73 -5.82 12.32 19.73
N VAL A 74 -5.03 11.29 19.44
CA VAL A 74 -4.94 10.06 20.24
C VAL A 74 -3.50 9.75 20.60
N TRP A 75 -3.30 9.15 21.77
CA TRP A 75 -2.01 8.67 22.20
C TRP A 75 -1.91 7.17 21.93
N HIS A 76 -0.92 6.79 21.12
CA HIS A 76 -0.73 5.41 20.73
C HIS A 76 0.61 4.85 21.21
N LEU A 77 0.55 3.78 21.99
CA LEU A 77 1.74 3.03 22.41
C LEU A 77 2.20 2.11 21.27
N GLY A 78 3.13 2.60 20.46
CA GLY A 78 3.69 1.81 19.37
C GLY A 78 4.42 0.56 19.84
N GLY A 79 4.18 -0.58 19.19
CA GLY A 79 4.86 -1.84 19.50
C GLY A 79 4.25 -2.65 20.65
N GLY A 80 3.09 -2.24 21.17
CA GLY A 80 2.42 -2.97 22.28
C GLY A 80 1.97 -4.38 21.90
N THR A 81 1.63 -4.63 20.63
CA THR A 81 1.18 -5.95 20.17
C THR A 81 2.33 -6.83 19.67
N LEU A 82 3.29 -6.25 18.95
CA LEU A 82 4.43 -6.98 18.39
C LEU A 82 5.72 -6.18 18.57
N PRO A 83 6.80 -6.78 19.11
CA PRO A 83 8.10 -6.13 19.21
C PRO A 83 8.60 -5.62 17.85
N ASN A 84 9.21 -4.43 17.85
CA ASN A 84 9.59 -3.77 16.60
C ASN A 84 10.61 -4.55 15.76
N ASP A 85 11.47 -5.35 16.37
CA ASP A 85 12.56 -6.11 15.73
C ASP A 85 12.25 -7.60 15.56
N SER A 86 10.99 -7.99 15.72
CA SER A 86 10.55 -9.37 15.60
C SER A 86 10.61 -9.86 14.14
N PRO A 87 11.26 -11.02 13.85
CA PRO A 87 11.19 -11.66 12.54
C PRO A 87 9.75 -11.95 12.08
N TRP A 88 8.84 -12.22 13.01
CA TRP A 88 7.41 -12.37 12.74
C TRP A 88 6.78 -11.11 12.15
N LYS A 89 7.05 -9.95 12.76
CA LYS A 89 6.61 -8.65 12.24
C LYS A 89 7.19 -8.37 10.86
N LEU A 90 8.46 -8.70 10.66
CA LEU A 90 9.13 -8.57 9.36
C LEU A 90 8.43 -9.43 8.31
N LYS A 91 8.15 -10.70 8.61
CA LYS A 91 7.41 -11.62 7.75
C LYS A 91 6.04 -11.05 7.36
N LEU A 92 5.26 -10.58 8.33
CA LEU A 92 3.96 -9.97 8.07
C LEU A 92 4.08 -8.76 7.13
N ASN A 93 5.04 -7.87 7.35
CA ASN A 93 5.22 -6.70 6.50
C ASN A 93 5.54 -7.06 5.04
N TYR A 94 6.42 -8.03 4.79
CA TYR A 94 6.74 -8.48 3.42
C TYR A 94 5.53 -9.17 2.76
N ARG A 95 4.88 -10.09 3.46
CA ARG A 95 3.71 -10.81 2.94
C ARG A 95 2.53 -9.87 2.66
N ASN A 96 2.20 -9.04 3.63
CA ASN A 96 1.03 -8.17 3.57
C ASN A 96 1.18 -7.07 2.52
N ASN A 97 2.41 -6.57 2.30
CA ASN A 97 2.67 -5.65 1.21
C ASN A 97 2.32 -6.28 -0.15
N LEU A 98 2.68 -7.53 -0.38
CA LEU A 98 2.33 -8.24 -1.62
C LEU A 98 0.82 -8.49 -1.74
N LEU A 99 0.13 -8.86 -0.65
CA LEU A 99 -1.33 -9.01 -0.62
C LEU A 99 -2.05 -7.70 -0.93
N MET A 100 -1.62 -6.60 -0.30
CA MET A 100 -2.18 -5.27 -0.54
C MET A 100 -2.03 -4.84 -2.01
N LEU A 101 -0.85 -5.04 -2.59
CA LEU A 101 -0.61 -4.76 -4.01
C LEU A 101 -1.50 -5.64 -4.90
N GLN A 102 -1.63 -6.92 -4.59
CA GLN A 102 -2.47 -7.85 -5.33
C GLN A 102 -3.95 -7.46 -5.31
N ASN A 103 -4.47 -7.08 -4.15
CA ASN A 103 -5.88 -6.69 -3.99
C ASN A 103 -6.24 -5.45 -4.82
N ASN A 104 -5.31 -4.51 -4.99
CA ASN A 104 -5.63 -3.15 -5.41
C ASN A 104 -5.03 -2.73 -6.76
N LEU A 105 -3.83 -3.21 -7.15
CA LEU A 105 -3.13 -2.68 -8.32
C LEU A 105 -3.87 -2.87 -9.64
N ALA A 106 -4.46 -4.04 -9.88
CA ALA A 106 -5.14 -4.31 -11.14
C ALA A 106 -6.33 -3.38 -11.35
N LYS A 107 -7.12 -3.13 -10.29
CA LYS A 107 -8.22 -2.16 -10.30
C LYS A 107 -7.71 -0.73 -10.53
N THR A 108 -6.67 -0.32 -9.78
CA THR A 108 -6.07 1.01 -9.94
C THR A 108 -5.59 1.25 -11.36
N TYR A 109 -4.83 0.32 -11.93
CA TYR A 109 -4.33 0.46 -13.29
C TYR A 109 -5.46 0.41 -14.33
N SER A 110 -6.49 -0.40 -14.13
CA SER A 110 -7.61 -0.46 -15.07
C SER A 110 -8.37 0.88 -15.16
N LEU A 111 -8.56 1.58 -14.03
CA LEU A 111 -9.18 2.91 -14.02
C LEU A 111 -8.30 3.99 -14.68
N GLN A 112 -6.98 3.84 -14.63
CA GLN A 112 -6.06 4.71 -15.37
C GLN A 112 -6.13 4.45 -16.88
N GLU A 113 -6.07 3.18 -17.28
CA GLU A 113 -6.01 2.76 -18.68
C GLU A 113 -7.36 2.90 -19.43
N VAL A 114 -8.51 2.76 -18.73
CA VAL A 114 -9.85 2.87 -19.37
C VAL A 114 -10.18 4.28 -19.85
N ARG A 115 -9.40 5.28 -19.47
CA ARG A 115 -9.50 6.65 -19.99
C ARG A 115 -9.13 6.74 -21.46
N GLU A 116 -8.23 5.89 -21.92
CA GLU A 116 -7.67 5.89 -23.28
C GLU A 116 -8.00 4.60 -24.05
N LEU A 117 -8.33 3.51 -23.34
CA LEU A 117 -8.57 2.19 -23.93
C LEU A 117 -10.00 1.71 -23.67
N THR A 118 -10.43 0.71 -24.44
CA THR A 118 -11.67 -0.03 -24.13
C THR A 118 -11.51 -0.78 -22.81
N PRO A 119 -12.60 -1.03 -22.05
CA PRO A 119 -12.53 -1.73 -20.76
C PRO A 119 -11.81 -3.08 -20.83
N GLU A 120 -12.00 -3.83 -21.92
CA GLU A 120 -11.33 -5.12 -22.14
C GLU A 120 -9.80 -4.95 -22.26
N LYS A 121 -9.33 -4.05 -23.13
CA LYS A 121 -7.90 -3.78 -23.32
C LYS A 121 -7.26 -3.20 -22.06
N ALA A 122 -7.98 -2.31 -21.39
CA ALA A 122 -7.56 -1.73 -20.10
C ALA A 122 -7.37 -2.82 -19.05
N ALA A 123 -8.30 -3.76 -18.89
CA ALA A 123 -8.21 -4.86 -17.93
C ALA A 123 -7.01 -5.78 -18.21
N VAL A 124 -6.81 -6.19 -19.47
CA VAL A 124 -5.67 -7.05 -19.84
C VAL A 124 -4.34 -6.34 -19.55
N LYS A 125 -4.21 -5.07 -19.94
CA LYS A 125 -3.00 -4.27 -19.70
C LYS A 125 -2.76 -4.06 -18.21
N ALA A 126 -3.81 -3.74 -17.44
CA ALA A 126 -3.77 -3.54 -16.00
C ALA A 126 -3.34 -4.79 -15.24
N CYS A 127 -3.92 -5.95 -15.56
CA CYS A 127 -3.55 -7.23 -14.92
C CYS A 127 -2.09 -7.61 -15.23
N ARG A 128 -1.61 -7.37 -16.47
CA ARG A 128 -0.21 -7.61 -16.82
C ARG A 128 0.73 -6.69 -16.06
N ARG A 129 0.39 -5.39 -15.99
CA ARG A 129 1.18 -4.38 -15.27
C ARG A 129 1.22 -4.67 -13.77
N ALA A 130 0.09 -5.02 -13.16
CA ALA A 130 0.01 -5.38 -11.74
C ALA A 130 0.90 -6.59 -11.40
N ARG A 131 0.83 -7.65 -12.23
CA ARG A 131 1.72 -8.81 -12.07
C ARG A 131 3.19 -8.46 -12.19
N GLY A 132 3.55 -7.62 -13.17
CA GLY A 132 4.92 -7.14 -13.34
C GLY A 132 5.42 -6.35 -12.11
N THR A 133 4.58 -5.48 -11.56
CA THR A 133 4.90 -4.69 -10.36
C THR A 133 5.11 -5.59 -9.14
N ILE A 134 4.24 -6.59 -8.93
CA ILE A 134 4.36 -7.56 -7.83
C ILE A 134 5.64 -8.40 -8.00
N PHE A 135 5.91 -8.86 -9.21
CA PHE A 135 7.14 -9.62 -9.49
C PHE A 135 8.40 -8.79 -9.21
N LEU A 136 8.45 -7.55 -9.68
CA LEU A 136 9.57 -6.64 -9.39
C LEU A 136 9.72 -6.41 -7.89
N ARG A 137 8.62 -6.22 -7.16
CA ARG A 137 8.64 -6.10 -5.71
C ARG A 137 9.22 -7.35 -5.05
N MET A 138 8.84 -8.54 -5.49
CA MET A 138 9.40 -9.79 -4.97
C MET A 138 10.91 -9.92 -5.24
N CYS A 139 11.39 -9.44 -6.40
CA CYS A 139 12.82 -9.38 -6.69
C CYS A 139 13.57 -8.45 -5.71
N LEU A 140 13.02 -7.27 -5.44
CA LEU A 140 13.58 -6.32 -4.47
C LEU A 140 13.59 -6.88 -3.04
N ASP A 141 12.54 -7.61 -2.67
CA ASP A 141 12.49 -8.32 -1.39
C ASP A 141 13.57 -9.42 -1.32
N GLY A 142 13.82 -10.12 -2.44
CA GLY A 142 14.92 -11.08 -2.56
C GLY A 142 16.30 -10.44 -2.37
N CYS A 143 16.52 -9.25 -2.94
CA CYS A 143 17.74 -8.48 -2.68
C CYS A 143 17.88 -8.12 -1.20
N SER A 144 16.80 -7.70 -0.55
CA SER A 144 16.79 -7.41 0.90
C SER A 144 17.11 -8.68 1.73
N ALA A 145 16.53 -9.82 1.33
CA ALA A 145 16.81 -11.12 1.96
C ALA A 145 18.28 -11.49 1.85
N LEU A 146 18.90 -11.29 0.67
CA LEU A 146 20.32 -11.52 0.47
C LEU A 146 21.19 -10.65 1.37
N VAL A 147 20.84 -9.37 1.53
CA VAL A 147 21.54 -8.46 2.46
C VAL A 147 21.43 -8.98 3.90
N TYR A 148 20.26 -9.45 4.33
CA TYR A 148 20.12 -10.08 5.65
C TYR A 148 21.01 -11.30 5.82
N LEU A 149 21.08 -12.15 4.80
CA LEU A 149 21.95 -13.35 4.84
C LEU A 149 23.42 -12.96 4.96
N LEU A 150 23.90 -12.02 4.13
CA LEU A 150 25.30 -11.55 4.12
C LEU A 150 25.68 -10.81 5.42
N THR A 151 24.71 -10.21 6.10
CA THR A 151 24.93 -9.52 7.40
C THR A 151 24.70 -10.43 8.61
N GLY A 152 24.58 -11.75 8.41
CA GLY A 152 24.41 -12.74 9.49
C GLY A 152 23.01 -12.80 10.12
N LYS A 153 22.04 -12.02 9.62
CA LYS A 153 20.66 -11.98 10.13
C LYS A 153 19.79 -13.10 9.53
N LYS A 154 20.13 -14.34 9.83
CA LYS A 154 19.49 -15.54 9.25
C LYS A 154 17.99 -15.60 9.49
N ASP A 155 17.50 -15.17 10.66
CA ASP A 155 16.07 -15.14 10.98
C ASP A 155 15.30 -14.14 10.11
N CYS A 156 15.90 -12.99 9.80
CA CYS A 156 15.31 -12.02 8.88
C CYS A 156 15.25 -12.57 7.45
N PHE A 157 16.30 -13.24 6.99
CA PHE A 157 16.29 -13.94 5.69
C PHE A 157 15.14 -14.96 5.62
N LYS A 158 15.04 -15.83 6.65
CA LYS A 158 13.98 -16.83 6.76
C LYS A 158 12.59 -16.20 6.76
N ALA A 159 12.43 -15.09 7.47
CA ALA A 159 11.16 -14.35 7.52
C ALA A 159 10.71 -13.85 6.15
N VAL A 160 11.61 -13.31 5.31
CA VAL A 160 11.29 -12.88 3.94
C VAL A 160 10.92 -14.08 3.06
N TRP A 161 11.68 -15.17 3.16
CA TRP A 161 11.41 -16.40 2.42
C TRP A 161 10.03 -16.99 2.74
N GLU A 162 9.72 -17.10 4.03
CA GLU A 162 8.42 -17.58 4.50
C GLU A 162 7.27 -16.65 4.09
N ALA A 163 7.50 -15.31 4.10
CA ALA A 163 6.52 -14.33 3.62
C ALA A 163 6.13 -14.58 2.16
N HIS A 164 7.10 -14.79 1.28
CA HIS A 164 6.84 -15.09 -0.14
C HIS A 164 6.16 -16.45 -0.34
N LYS A 165 6.55 -17.46 0.44
CA LYS A 165 5.91 -18.78 0.40
C LYS A 165 4.45 -18.71 0.83
N GLU A 166 4.16 -17.97 1.90
CA GLU A 166 2.81 -17.79 2.41
C GLU A 166 1.97 -16.93 1.46
N PHE A 167 2.52 -15.85 0.91
CA PHE A 167 1.85 -15.04 -0.12
C PHE A 167 1.39 -15.92 -1.29
N ARG A 168 2.25 -16.77 -1.84
CA ARG A 168 1.88 -17.67 -2.95
C ARG A 168 0.75 -18.65 -2.61
N ARG A 169 0.57 -19.00 -1.33
CA ARG A 169 -0.55 -19.84 -0.89
C ARG A 169 -1.86 -19.07 -0.75
N LEU A 170 -1.76 -17.79 -0.41
CA LEU A 170 -2.89 -16.87 -0.23
C LEU A 170 -3.25 -16.10 -1.50
N GLU A 171 -2.41 -16.22 -2.53
CA GLU A 171 -2.55 -15.48 -3.79
C GLU A 171 -3.86 -15.85 -4.49
N VAL A 172 -4.66 -14.81 -4.77
CA VAL A 172 -5.83 -14.89 -5.65
C VAL A 172 -5.53 -14.04 -6.87
N ARG A 173 -5.32 -14.69 -8.01
CA ARG A 173 -5.03 -13.97 -9.26
C ARG A 173 -6.26 -13.16 -9.68
N PRO A 174 -6.09 -11.87 -10.04
CA PRO A 174 -7.21 -11.09 -10.51
C PRO A 174 -7.76 -11.69 -11.81
N ASP A 175 -9.07 -11.93 -11.82
CA ASP A 175 -9.78 -12.33 -13.03
C ASP A 175 -9.91 -11.12 -13.97
N VAL A 176 -9.48 -11.30 -15.23
CA VAL A 176 -9.50 -10.24 -16.23
C VAL A 176 -10.93 -9.76 -16.51
N LYS A 177 -11.93 -10.67 -16.52
CA LYS A 177 -13.34 -10.31 -16.71
C LYS A 177 -13.86 -9.45 -15.57
N ALA A 178 -13.58 -9.84 -14.32
CA ALA A 178 -13.97 -9.05 -13.16
C ALA A 178 -13.28 -7.66 -13.16
N ILE A 179 -12.04 -7.54 -13.59
CA ILE A 179 -11.35 -6.25 -13.74
C ILE A 179 -11.95 -5.43 -14.88
N GLN A 180 -12.39 -6.06 -15.96
CA GLN A 180 -13.08 -5.39 -17.07
C GLN A 180 -14.42 -4.80 -16.64
N GLU A 181 -15.26 -5.59 -15.98
CA GLU A 181 -16.56 -5.14 -15.43
C GLU A 181 -16.36 -4.01 -14.42
N TYR A 182 -15.34 -4.14 -13.58
CA TYR A 182 -14.99 -3.09 -12.63
C TYR A 182 -14.57 -1.79 -13.35
N ALA A 183 -13.71 -1.87 -14.34
CA ALA A 183 -13.26 -0.70 -15.10
C ALA A 183 -14.40 0.01 -15.85
N ASP A 184 -15.35 -0.73 -16.36
CA ASP A 184 -16.53 -0.19 -17.06
C ASP A 184 -17.46 0.53 -16.09
N THR A 185 -17.79 -0.09 -14.96
CA THR A 185 -18.72 0.45 -13.96
C THR A 185 -18.14 1.63 -13.18
N HIS A 186 -16.82 1.68 -12.97
CA HIS A 186 -16.14 2.69 -12.16
C HIS A 186 -15.35 3.72 -12.98
N ARG A 187 -15.56 3.79 -14.28
CA ARG A 187 -14.82 4.63 -15.23
C ARG A 187 -14.69 6.11 -14.85
N ARG A 188 -15.66 6.63 -14.08
CA ARG A 188 -15.70 8.04 -13.64
C ARG A 188 -14.95 8.30 -12.34
N ILE A 189 -14.47 7.26 -11.66
CA ILE A 189 -13.76 7.42 -10.40
C ILE A 189 -12.34 7.91 -10.69
N ASP A 190 -12.00 9.03 -10.06
CA ASP A 190 -10.63 9.55 -10.07
C ASP A 190 -9.86 8.94 -8.89
N VAL A 191 -9.03 7.95 -9.19
CA VAL A 191 -8.18 7.32 -8.18
C VAL A 191 -6.89 8.13 -8.07
N PRO A 192 -6.44 8.46 -6.85
CA PRO A 192 -5.15 9.09 -6.67
C PRO A 192 -4.06 8.35 -7.44
N ALA A 193 -3.31 9.07 -8.24
CA ALA A 193 -2.22 8.49 -9.00
C ALA A 193 -1.21 7.88 -8.02
N LEU A 194 -0.82 6.63 -8.28
CA LEU A 194 0.32 6.05 -7.57
C LEU A 194 1.56 6.86 -7.94
N PHE A 195 2.41 7.11 -6.96
CA PHE A 195 3.65 7.84 -7.18
C PHE A 195 4.47 7.17 -8.29
N PRO A 196 4.76 7.87 -9.41
CA PRO A 196 5.27 7.24 -10.63
C PRO A 196 6.77 6.93 -10.57
N GLU A 197 7.50 7.58 -9.65
CA GLU A 197 8.95 7.48 -9.59
C GLU A 197 9.42 6.46 -8.53
N TRP A 198 10.65 6.02 -8.67
CA TRP A 198 11.29 5.14 -7.70
C TRP A 198 11.72 5.95 -6.47
N ILE A 199 10.92 5.87 -5.40
CA ILE A 199 11.10 6.69 -4.21
C ILE A 199 12.45 6.48 -3.50
N VAL A 200 13.02 5.28 -3.57
CA VAL A 200 14.29 4.96 -2.89
C VAL A 200 15.47 5.70 -3.52
N PRO A 201 15.74 5.59 -4.85
CA PRO A 201 16.78 6.38 -5.50
C PRO A 201 16.52 7.88 -5.36
N LEU A 202 15.28 8.31 -5.50
CA LEU A 202 14.90 9.71 -5.37
C LEU A 202 15.19 10.26 -3.96
N ALA A 203 14.88 9.50 -2.92
CA ALA A 203 15.20 9.87 -1.55
C ALA A 203 16.69 9.88 -1.25
N MET A 204 17.47 9.02 -1.91
CA MET A 204 18.92 9.05 -1.82
C MET A 204 19.50 10.32 -2.45
N LEU A 205 18.99 10.71 -3.62
CA LEU A 205 19.44 11.91 -4.35
C LEU A 205 19.03 13.21 -3.64
N LYS A 206 17.77 13.31 -3.21
CA LYS A 206 17.19 14.55 -2.64
C LYS A 206 17.43 14.70 -1.13
N GLY A 207 17.89 13.67 -0.44
CA GLY A 207 18.10 13.73 1.00
C GLY A 207 16.82 14.13 1.77
N ASN A 208 16.92 15.12 2.65
CA ASN A 208 15.75 15.65 3.38
C ASN A 208 14.81 16.51 2.52
N GLY A 209 15.26 17.00 1.37
CA GLY A 209 14.43 17.73 0.39
C GLY A 209 13.36 16.85 -0.29
N ILE A 210 13.40 15.51 -0.07
CA ILE A 210 12.39 14.60 -0.60
C ILE A 210 10.97 14.95 -0.15
N PHE A 211 10.79 15.40 1.09
CA PHE A 211 9.47 15.73 1.62
C PHE A 211 8.86 16.97 0.97
N GLU A 212 9.67 17.99 0.71
CA GLU A 212 9.22 19.18 -0.04
C GLU A 212 8.85 18.81 -1.48
N TYR A 213 9.67 17.98 -2.12
CA TYR A 213 9.38 17.47 -3.46
C TYR A 213 8.05 16.71 -3.52
N LEU A 214 7.83 15.78 -2.59
CA LEU A 214 6.59 15.00 -2.53
C LEU A 214 5.36 15.89 -2.29
N ARG A 215 5.47 16.92 -1.46
CA ARG A 215 4.36 17.87 -1.21
C ARG A 215 3.96 18.69 -2.44
N LYS A 216 4.88 18.95 -3.36
CA LYS A 216 4.57 19.68 -4.61
C LYS A 216 3.83 18.82 -5.63
N LEU A 217 3.76 17.52 -5.43
CA LEU A 217 3.10 16.57 -6.33
C LEU A 217 1.69 16.16 -5.87
N ILE A 218 1.31 16.53 -4.65
CA ILE A 218 -0.01 16.28 -4.04
C ILE A 218 -0.84 17.56 -4.08
#